data_00e628c947d24b9604e55f23c88fa330
#
_entry.id   00e628c947d24b9604e55f23c88fa330
#
_cell.length_a   1.000
_cell.length_b   1.000
_cell.length_c   1.000
_cell.angle_alpha   90.00
_cell.angle_beta   90.00
_cell.angle_gamma   90.00
#
_symmetry.space_group_name_H-M   'P 1'
#
loop_
_entity.id
_entity.type
_entity.pdbx_description
1 polymer ?
#
loop_
_entity_poly.entity_id
_entity_poly.type
_entity_poly.pdbx_seq_one_letter_code
_entity_poly.pdbx_strand_id
1 'polypeptide(L)'
;EVSENAEAYKKYFMHGTSHHLGLDTHDYGLLNKPMQANMVFTVEPGIYIPDEGFGIRLEDDVVVQKTSGPVNLMAHIPIDADEIEALMRQ
;
A
#
# COMPACT_ATOMS: atom_id res chain seq x y z
N GLU A 1 -9.19 -18.40 13.13
CA GLU A 1 -10.01 -17.21 13.39
C GLU A 1 -10.53 -16.60 12.09
N VAL A 2 -9.68 -16.48 11.08
CA VAL A 2 -10.10 -15.93 9.78
C VAL A 2 -11.19 -16.80 9.16
N SER A 3 -11.12 -18.11 9.33
CA SER A 3 -12.13 -19.04 8.82
C SER A 3 -13.46 -18.94 9.57
N GLU A 4 -13.44 -18.51 10.82
CA GLU A 4 -14.64 -18.35 11.63
C GLU A 4 -15.24 -16.95 11.55
N ASN A 5 -14.38 -15.95 11.30
CA ASN A 5 -14.78 -14.54 11.19
C ASN A 5 -13.97 -13.87 10.09
N ALA A 6 -14.58 -13.71 8.93
CA ALA A 6 -13.93 -13.12 7.77
C ALA A 6 -13.51 -11.64 7.99
N GLU A 7 -14.04 -10.99 9.01
CA GLU A 7 -13.73 -9.59 9.33
C GLU A 7 -12.67 -9.45 10.42
N ALA A 8 -12.15 -10.57 10.95
CA ALA A 8 -11.19 -10.54 12.06
C ALA A 8 -9.92 -9.73 11.77
N TYR A 9 -9.45 -9.72 10.51
CA TYR A 9 -8.26 -8.99 10.11
C TYR A 9 -8.40 -7.48 10.32
N LYS A 10 -9.61 -6.95 10.28
CA LYS A 10 -9.87 -5.52 10.38
C LYS A 10 -9.52 -4.93 11.74
N LYS A 11 -9.32 -5.77 12.74
CA LYS A 11 -8.88 -5.29 14.05
C LYS A 11 -7.52 -4.61 13.96
N TYR A 12 -6.62 -5.11 13.11
CA TYR A 12 -5.26 -4.59 12.95
C TYR A 12 -4.99 -4.01 11.57
N PHE A 13 -5.86 -4.28 10.61
CA PHE A 13 -5.74 -3.77 9.24
C PHE A 13 -7.13 -3.35 8.78
N MET A 14 -7.47 -2.09 9.02
CA MET A 14 -8.84 -1.59 8.85
C MET A 14 -9.06 -0.80 7.56
N HIS A 15 -8.05 -0.64 6.71
CA HIS A 15 -8.19 0.08 5.44
C HIS A 15 -7.87 -0.81 4.24
N GLY A 16 -8.21 -0.35 3.04
CA GLY A 16 -7.84 -1.06 1.81
C GLY A 16 -6.34 -1.01 1.54
N THR A 17 -5.87 -1.90 0.68
CA THR A 17 -4.44 -1.99 0.34
C THR A 17 -4.04 -1.08 -0.80
N SER A 18 -5.00 -0.52 -1.56
CA SER A 18 -4.69 0.18 -2.80
C SER A 18 -5.82 1.14 -3.17
N HIS A 19 -5.47 2.24 -3.80
CA HIS A 19 -6.43 3.17 -4.40
C HIS A 19 -5.79 3.85 -5.60
N HIS A 20 -6.63 4.43 -6.47
CA HIS A 20 -6.15 5.27 -7.56
C HIS A 20 -5.42 6.48 -6.99
N LEU A 21 -4.32 6.85 -7.64
CA LEU A 21 -3.52 8.01 -7.28
C LEU A 21 -3.27 8.83 -8.54
N GLY A 22 -3.48 10.13 -8.47
CA GLY A 22 -3.29 11.03 -9.59
C GLY A 22 -3.27 12.47 -9.13
N LEU A 23 -4.09 13.31 -9.76
CA LEU A 23 -4.21 14.70 -9.36
C LEU A 23 -4.67 14.83 -7.91
N ASP A 24 -5.61 13.96 -7.52
CA ASP A 24 -6.04 13.84 -6.13
C ASP A 24 -5.38 12.63 -5.46
N THR A 25 -5.16 12.71 -4.16
CA THR A 25 -4.58 11.60 -3.38
C THR A 25 -5.42 10.34 -3.50
N HIS A 26 -6.74 10.46 -3.34
CA HIS A 26 -7.68 9.40 -3.64
C HIS A 26 -8.39 9.76 -4.93
N ASP A 27 -7.73 9.44 -6.04
CA ASP A 27 -8.18 9.92 -7.34
C ASP A 27 -9.34 9.09 -7.89
N TYR A 28 -10.03 9.68 -8.86
CA TYR A 28 -11.18 9.05 -9.50
C TYR A 28 -10.75 7.83 -10.31
N GLY A 29 -11.55 6.77 -10.19
CA GLY A 29 -11.39 5.57 -11.00
C GLY A 29 -12.55 4.62 -10.76
N LEU A 30 -12.82 3.79 -11.76
CA LEU A 30 -13.91 2.81 -11.70
C LEU A 30 -13.37 1.50 -11.11
N LEU A 31 -13.77 1.18 -9.88
CA LEU A 31 -13.30 -0.01 -9.18
C LEU A 31 -13.83 -1.32 -9.77
N ASN A 32 -14.90 -1.25 -10.55
CA ASN A 32 -15.51 -2.43 -11.16
C ASN A 32 -15.04 -2.68 -12.60
N LYS A 33 -14.00 -1.99 -13.04
CA LYS A 33 -13.41 -2.15 -14.37
C LYS A 33 -11.99 -2.70 -14.25
N PRO A 34 -11.52 -3.45 -15.26
CA PRO A 34 -10.13 -3.92 -15.25
C PRO A 34 -9.14 -2.76 -15.23
N MET A 35 -7.99 -2.99 -14.61
CA MET A 35 -6.90 -2.02 -14.65
C MET A 35 -6.37 -1.87 -16.06
N GLN A 36 -6.01 -0.64 -16.42
CA GLN A 36 -5.45 -0.33 -17.73
C GLN A 36 -4.03 0.21 -17.59
N ALA A 37 -3.24 0.06 -18.64
CA ALA A 37 -1.88 0.59 -18.67
C ALA A 37 -1.88 2.08 -18.35
N ASN A 38 -0.85 2.50 -17.65
CA ASN A 38 -0.62 3.88 -17.18
C ASN A 38 -1.50 4.34 -16.02
N MET A 39 -2.37 3.49 -15.50
CA MET A 39 -3.02 3.77 -14.24
C MET A 39 -2.02 3.69 -13.10
N VAL A 40 -2.12 4.61 -12.15
CA VAL A 40 -1.25 4.67 -10.98
C VAL A 40 -2.06 4.30 -9.74
N PHE A 41 -1.51 3.39 -8.94
CA PHE A 41 -2.14 2.92 -7.70
C PHE A 41 -1.15 2.97 -6.56
N THR A 42 -1.67 3.18 -5.36
CA THR A 42 -0.89 2.93 -4.15
C THR A 42 -0.88 1.43 -3.85
N VAL A 43 0.14 0.97 -3.14
CA VAL A 43 0.19 -0.35 -2.51
C VAL A 43 0.61 -0.08 -1.07
N GLU A 44 -0.34 -0.20 -0.14
CA GLU A 44 -0.16 0.39 1.19
C GLU A 44 -0.66 -0.48 2.34
N PRO A 45 -0.20 -1.73 2.43
CA PRO A 45 -0.57 -2.57 3.57
C PRO A 45 -0.03 -1.98 4.87
N GLY A 46 -0.79 -2.17 5.95
CA GLY A 46 -0.39 -1.67 7.25
C GLY A 46 -0.95 -2.50 8.39
N ILE A 47 -0.25 -2.47 9.50
CA ILE A 47 -0.69 -3.12 10.73
C ILE A 47 -0.74 -2.06 11.83
N TYR A 48 -1.86 -1.99 12.52
CA TYR A 48 -2.11 -0.97 13.55
C TYR A 48 -2.55 -1.67 14.82
N ILE A 49 -1.92 -1.32 15.92
CA ILE A 49 -2.20 -1.92 17.22
C ILE A 49 -2.67 -0.83 18.17
N PRO A 50 -4.00 -0.53 18.19
CA PRO A 50 -4.54 0.58 18.96
C PRO A 50 -4.23 0.49 20.45
N ASP A 51 -4.26 -0.73 21.01
CA ASP A 51 -3.99 -0.92 22.43
C ASP A 51 -2.57 -0.50 22.82
N GLU A 52 -1.64 -0.54 21.88
CA GLU A 52 -0.26 -0.12 22.12
C GLU A 52 0.05 1.26 21.55
N GLY A 53 -0.92 1.87 20.89
CA GLY A 53 -0.81 3.24 20.41
C GLY A 53 0.11 3.45 19.22
N PHE A 54 0.35 2.41 18.39
CA PHE A 54 1.16 2.58 17.20
C PHE A 54 0.68 1.74 16.03
N GLY A 55 1.20 2.05 14.86
CA GLY A 55 0.99 1.27 13.64
C GLY A 55 2.13 1.51 12.67
N ILE A 56 2.26 0.62 11.70
CA ILE A 56 3.26 0.74 10.63
C ILE A 56 2.57 0.46 9.31
N ARG A 57 2.77 1.34 8.35
CA ARG A 57 2.31 1.18 6.97
C ARG A 57 3.50 1.26 6.03
N LEU A 58 3.59 0.32 5.10
CA LEU A 58 4.58 0.34 4.04
C LEU A 58 3.85 0.68 2.75
N GLU A 59 4.25 1.75 2.11
CA GLU A 59 3.51 2.27 0.97
C GLU A 59 4.42 2.55 -0.21
N ASP A 60 4.06 1.99 -1.35
CA ASP A 60 4.68 2.28 -2.64
C ASP A 60 3.61 2.74 -3.62
N ASP A 61 4.02 3.45 -4.66
CA ASP A 61 3.16 3.85 -5.78
C ASP A 61 3.63 3.13 -7.02
N VAL A 62 2.69 2.50 -7.73
CA VAL A 62 3.01 1.68 -8.89
C VAL A 62 2.24 2.13 -10.12
N VAL A 63 2.87 1.96 -11.30
CA VAL A 63 2.23 2.22 -12.58
C VAL A 63 1.94 0.89 -13.25
N VAL A 64 0.69 0.69 -13.66
CA VAL A 64 0.28 -0.51 -14.41
C VAL A 64 0.86 -0.45 -15.80
N GLN A 65 1.46 -1.55 -16.26
CA GLN A 65 2.00 -1.68 -17.61
C GLN A 65 1.16 -2.61 -18.45
N LYS A 66 1.28 -2.47 -19.77
CA LYS A 66 0.48 -3.24 -20.73
C LYS A 66 0.84 -4.73 -20.74
N THR A 67 2.12 -5.06 -20.70
CA THR A 67 2.60 -6.43 -20.93
C THR A 67 3.55 -6.98 -19.89
N SER A 68 3.95 -6.18 -18.91
CA SER A 68 4.88 -6.60 -17.86
C SER A 68 4.30 -6.28 -16.50
N GLY A 69 5.01 -6.65 -15.43
CA GLY A 69 4.60 -6.31 -14.08
C GLY A 69 4.60 -4.80 -13.85
N PRO A 70 3.98 -4.33 -12.79
CA PRO A 70 3.92 -2.90 -12.50
C PRO A 70 5.31 -2.33 -12.23
N VAL A 71 5.48 -1.05 -12.57
CA VAL A 71 6.69 -0.30 -12.23
C VAL A 71 6.47 0.35 -10.88
N ASN A 72 7.38 0.09 -9.94
CA ASN A 72 7.36 0.74 -8.64
C ASN A 72 8.09 2.08 -8.74
N LEU A 73 7.35 3.17 -8.65
CA LEU A 73 7.90 4.52 -8.72
C LEU A 73 8.78 4.85 -7.51
N MET A 74 8.62 4.12 -6.42
CA MET A 74 9.31 4.35 -5.15
C MET A 74 10.50 3.40 -4.94
N ALA A 75 10.91 2.67 -5.98
CA ALA A 75 11.94 1.62 -5.85
C ALA A 75 13.27 2.11 -5.29
N HIS A 76 13.59 3.39 -5.46
CA HIS A 76 14.83 3.99 -4.97
C HIS A 76 14.72 4.51 -3.52
N ILE A 77 13.55 4.40 -2.92
CA ILE A 77 13.30 4.86 -1.54
C ILE A 77 13.27 3.63 -0.63
N PRO A 78 14.10 3.59 0.41
CA PRO A 78 14.15 2.42 1.29
C PRO A 78 12.87 2.27 2.11
N ILE A 79 12.44 1.01 2.29
CA ILE A 79 11.31 0.66 3.16
C ILE A 79 11.68 -0.41 4.17
N ASP A 80 12.86 -1.02 4.03
CA ASP A 80 13.33 -2.00 4.99
C ASP A 80 13.79 -1.31 6.29
N ALA A 81 13.35 -1.84 7.44
CA ALA A 81 13.61 -1.22 8.73
C ALA A 81 15.11 -1.06 9.02
N ASP A 82 15.89 -2.10 8.75
CA ASP A 82 17.33 -2.06 9.02
C ASP A 82 18.04 -1.04 8.14
N GLU A 83 17.64 -0.95 6.88
CA GLU A 83 18.18 0.03 5.94
C GLU A 83 17.85 1.46 6.36
N ILE A 84 16.62 1.70 6.77
CA ILE A 84 16.19 3.01 7.24
C ILE A 84 16.96 3.42 8.51
N GLU A 85 17.10 2.50 9.45
CA GLU A 85 17.86 2.76 10.68
C GLU A 85 19.32 3.10 10.37
N ALA A 86 19.94 2.38 9.44
CA ALA A 86 21.30 2.64 9.04
C ALA A 86 21.45 4.04 8.45
N LEU A 87 20.53 4.45 7.61
CA LEU A 87 20.52 5.79 7.01
C LEU A 87 20.35 6.89 8.06
N MET A 88 19.50 6.64 9.06
CA MET A 88 19.22 7.62 10.11
C MET A 88 20.39 7.81 11.06
N ARG A 89 21.35 6.88 11.09
CA ARG A 89 22.55 6.98 11.92
C ARG A 89 23.71 7.75 11.29
N GLN A 90 23.54 8.13 10.05
CA GLN A 90 24.59 8.89 9.34
C GLN A 90 24.68 10.35 9.81
#